data_0d80270c7ce1bf1dc39e9aa4776cb37a
#
_entry.id   0d80270c7ce1bf1dc39e9aa4776cb37a
#
_cell.length_a   1.000
_cell.length_b   1.000
_cell.length_c   1.000
_cell.angle_alpha   90.00
_cell.angle_beta   90.00
_cell.angle_gamma   90.00
#
_symmetry.space_group_name_H-M   'P 1'
#
loop_
_entity.id
_entity.type
_entity.pdbx_description
1 polymer ?
#
loop_
_entity_poly.entity_id
_entity_poly.type
_entity_poly.pdbx_seq_one_letter_code
_entity_poly.pdbx_strand_id
1 'polypeptide(L)'
;DIRCGASCAEPMSLELTIVLLLILLNGFFALSEMAVMTARKTRLRQQAGESRGARVALELAEKPERFLSSVQVWITLIGILTGYFGGESIATALRDELSQIPWIAKHAEPVSVGVSVTIILFVSVVLGELVPKRLAIVRPEKVAKAVAIPMRFLATAAAPAVSLLSVTTEALFKLFPVKHGNDNDVTEEEIKMLVAESHEQGVIDVDERNMVNRVLNLGDRTVDSLMTPRPRIAWL
;
A
#
# COMPACT_ATOMS: atom_id res chain seq x y z
N ASP A 1 57.06 0.66 0.69
CA ASP A 1 56.14 1.80 0.72
C ASP A 1 54.74 1.31 1.11
N ILE A 2 54.55 1.34 2.42
CA ILE A 2 53.32 0.91 3.09
C ILE A 2 52.54 2.18 3.46
N ARG A 3 51.73 2.70 2.56
CA ARG A 3 50.73 3.74 2.87
C ARG A 3 49.60 3.76 1.84
N CYS A 4 48.84 2.68 1.69
CA CYS A 4 47.59 2.70 0.90
C CYS A 4 46.47 1.88 1.54
N GLY A 5 46.53 1.64 2.85
CA GLY A 5 45.56 0.78 3.53
C GLY A 5 44.38 1.48 4.25
N ALA A 6 44.48 2.79 4.50
CA ALA A 6 43.47 3.46 5.36
C ALA A 6 42.50 4.39 4.61
N SER A 7 42.78 4.77 3.36
CA SER A 7 41.98 5.75 2.63
C SER A 7 40.88 5.14 1.76
N CYS A 8 40.89 3.82 1.47
CA CYS A 8 39.88 3.15 0.68
C CYS A 8 38.73 2.55 1.50
N ALA A 9 38.89 2.41 2.81
CA ALA A 9 37.85 1.83 3.68
C ALA A 9 36.79 2.84 4.13
N GLU A 10 37.12 4.13 4.21
CA GLU A 10 36.18 5.17 4.65
C GLU A 10 35.03 5.41 3.67
N PRO A 11 35.21 5.50 2.32
CA PRO A 11 34.10 5.74 1.41
C PRO A 11 33.11 4.55 1.36
N MET A 12 33.59 3.32 1.42
CA MET A 12 32.74 2.12 1.38
C MET A 12 31.84 1.97 2.62
N SER A 13 32.35 2.32 3.81
CA SER A 13 31.52 2.29 5.04
C SER A 13 30.45 3.37 5.04
N LEU A 14 30.73 4.52 4.46
CA LEU A 14 29.75 5.61 4.30
C LEU A 14 28.63 5.22 3.32
N GLU A 15 28.97 4.65 2.17
CA GLU A 15 28.02 4.21 1.14
C GLU A 15 27.08 3.10 1.66
N LEU A 16 27.63 2.10 2.35
CA LEU A 16 26.82 1.06 2.99
C LEU A 16 25.90 1.64 4.07
N THR A 17 26.35 2.64 4.82
CA THR A 17 25.52 3.32 5.82
C THR A 17 24.38 4.09 5.16
N ILE A 18 24.65 4.77 4.04
CA ILE A 18 23.62 5.46 3.25
C ILE A 18 22.59 4.45 2.71
N VAL A 19 23.04 3.34 2.14
CA VAL A 19 22.17 2.28 1.62
C VAL A 19 21.27 1.73 2.72
N LEU A 20 21.83 1.43 3.90
CA LEU A 20 21.05 0.95 5.04
C LEU A 20 19.99 1.97 5.49
N LEU A 21 20.39 3.26 5.56
CA LEU A 21 19.48 4.34 5.90
C LEU A 21 18.34 4.46 4.87
N LEU A 22 18.64 4.36 3.57
CA LEU A 22 17.65 4.39 2.50
C LEU A 22 16.71 3.20 2.59
N ILE A 23 17.20 1.98 2.87
CA ILE A 23 16.35 0.80 3.07
C ILE A 23 15.41 0.98 4.26
N LEU A 24 15.91 1.51 5.39
CA LEU A 24 15.07 1.79 6.56
C LEU A 24 14.02 2.87 6.27
N LEU A 25 14.40 3.90 5.52
CA LEU A 25 13.48 4.95 5.09
C LEU A 25 12.41 4.40 4.14
N ASN A 26 12.77 3.51 3.21
CA ASN A 26 11.82 2.79 2.38
C ASN A 26 10.85 1.96 3.23
N GLY A 27 11.37 1.27 4.24
CA GLY A 27 10.56 0.54 5.22
C GLY A 27 9.57 1.42 5.99
N PHE A 28 9.96 2.63 6.34
CA PHE A 28 9.07 3.60 6.96
C PHE A 28 7.91 3.99 6.03
N PHE A 29 8.16 4.22 4.74
CA PHE A 29 7.11 4.52 3.77
C PHE A 29 6.19 3.33 3.54
N ALA A 30 6.74 2.12 3.35
CA ALA A 30 5.97 0.89 3.16
C ALA A 30 5.10 0.55 4.38
N LEU A 31 5.62 0.74 5.60
CA LEU A 31 4.89 0.60 6.84
C LEU A 31 3.75 1.62 6.94
N SER A 32 4.02 2.87 6.59
CA SER A 32 3.04 3.96 6.63
C SER A 32 1.90 3.76 5.63
N GLU A 33 2.23 3.33 4.41
CA GLU A 33 1.29 2.98 3.36
C GLU A 33 0.30 1.93 3.88
N MET A 34 0.83 0.80 4.33
CA MET A 34 0.02 -0.32 4.76
C MET A 34 -0.82 -0.02 6.00
N ALA A 35 -0.25 0.73 6.95
CA ALA A 35 -0.96 1.12 8.17
C ALA A 35 -2.16 2.02 7.88
N VAL A 36 -2.00 3.05 7.03
CA VAL A 36 -3.08 3.99 6.70
C VAL A 36 -4.18 3.29 5.90
N MET A 37 -3.80 2.42 4.96
CA MET A 37 -4.76 1.71 4.09
C MET A 37 -5.56 0.64 4.83
N THR A 38 -4.95 -0.06 5.80
CA THR A 38 -5.62 -1.13 6.56
C THR A 38 -6.30 -0.66 7.84
N ALA A 39 -6.03 0.57 8.29
CA ALA A 39 -6.68 1.15 9.46
C ALA A 39 -8.19 1.32 9.25
N ARG A 40 -8.99 0.87 10.21
CA ARG A 40 -10.45 1.03 10.17
C ARG A 40 -10.83 2.49 10.33
N LYS A 41 -11.43 3.08 9.29
CA LYS A 41 -11.86 4.49 9.28
C LYS A 41 -12.81 4.82 10.44
N THR A 42 -13.69 3.89 10.82
CA THR A 42 -14.60 4.04 11.95
C THR A 42 -13.86 4.20 13.27
N ARG A 43 -12.80 3.41 13.53
CA ARG A 43 -11.96 3.53 14.73
C ARG A 43 -11.13 4.82 14.74
N LEU A 44 -10.58 5.21 13.59
CA LEU A 44 -9.86 6.48 13.47
C LEU A 44 -10.79 7.66 13.74
N ARG A 45 -12.02 7.62 13.25
CA ARG A 45 -13.04 8.66 13.48
C ARG A 45 -13.42 8.79 14.94
N GLN A 46 -13.60 7.69 15.66
CA GLN A 46 -13.84 7.71 17.12
C GLN A 46 -12.69 8.37 17.89
N GLN A 47 -11.45 8.14 17.48
CA GLN A 47 -10.25 8.64 18.13
C GLN A 47 -9.79 10.02 17.63
N ALA A 48 -10.40 10.55 16.56
CA ALA A 48 -10.03 11.84 15.96
C ALA A 48 -10.31 13.05 16.86
N GLY A 49 -11.26 12.91 17.79
CA GLY A 49 -11.56 13.94 18.82
C GLY A 49 -10.43 14.09 19.84
N GLU A 50 -9.76 13.01 20.19
CA GLU A 50 -8.76 12.94 21.26
C GLU A 50 -7.31 13.01 20.77
N SER A 51 -7.06 12.60 19.51
CA SER A 51 -5.72 12.47 18.96
C SER A 51 -5.54 13.20 17.63
N ARG A 52 -4.60 14.15 17.59
CA ARG A 52 -4.20 14.85 16.35
C ARG A 52 -3.71 13.88 15.27
N GLY A 53 -2.96 12.84 15.68
CA GLY A 53 -2.49 11.80 14.76
C GLY A 53 -3.64 10.98 14.15
N ALA A 54 -4.70 10.67 14.93
CA ALA A 54 -5.87 9.96 14.41
C ALA A 54 -6.65 10.81 13.39
N ARG A 55 -6.79 12.10 13.64
CA ARG A 55 -7.43 13.04 12.70
C ARG A 55 -6.69 13.10 11.38
N VAL A 56 -5.36 13.27 11.42
CA VAL A 56 -4.53 13.31 10.21
C VAL A 56 -4.52 11.95 9.48
N ALA A 57 -4.45 10.83 10.22
CA ALA A 57 -4.55 9.51 9.62
C ALA A 57 -5.90 9.29 8.91
N LEU A 58 -6.99 9.77 9.49
CA LEU A 58 -8.32 9.73 8.87
C LEU A 58 -8.36 10.58 7.59
N GLU A 59 -7.83 11.82 7.61
CA GLU A 59 -7.74 12.67 6.42
C GLU A 59 -6.96 12.00 5.27
N LEU A 60 -5.87 11.29 5.59
CA LEU A 60 -5.09 10.55 4.59
C LEU A 60 -5.85 9.34 4.06
N ALA A 61 -6.54 8.59 4.95
CA ALA A 61 -7.33 7.42 4.59
C ALA A 61 -8.62 7.78 3.79
N GLU A 62 -9.15 8.97 3.94
CA GLU A 62 -10.30 9.47 3.16
C GLU A 62 -9.93 9.83 1.72
N LYS A 63 -8.64 10.11 1.44
CA LYS A 63 -8.13 10.43 0.10
C LYS A 63 -7.05 9.42 -0.33
N PRO A 64 -7.41 8.14 -0.50
CA PRO A 64 -6.46 7.05 -0.70
C PRO A 64 -5.61 7.22 -1.95
N GLU A 65 -6.19 7.65 -3.06
CA GLU A 65 -5.48 7.82 -4.33
C GLU A 65 -4.31 8.82 -4.24
N ARG A 66 -4.56 9.99 -3.64
CA ARG A 66 -3.52 11.00 -3.44
C ARG A 66 -2.43 10.54 -2.49
N PHE A 67 -2.83 9.85 -1.42
CA PHE A 67 -1.90 9.31 -0.44
C PHE A 67 -1.01 8.25 -1.06
N LEU A 68 -1.59 7.26 -1.73
CA LEU A 68 -0.85 6.18 -2.40
C LEU A 68 0.13 6.74 -3.45
N SER A 69 -0.34 7.65 -4.33
CA SER A 69 0.53 8.28 -5.32
C SER A 69 1.70 9.03 -4.68
N SER A 70 1.47 9.74 -3.56
CA SER A 70 2.54 10.44 -2.84
C SER A 70 3.57 9.49 -2.25
N VAL A 71 3.12 8.41 -1.62
CA VAL A 71 4.00 7.39 -1.03
C VAL A 71 4.79 6.67 -2.12
N GLN A 72 4.15 6.34 -3.23
CA GLN A 72 4.78 5.66 -4.35
C GLN A 72 5.92 6.48 -4.98
N VAL A 73 5.76 7.80 -5.08
CA VAL A 73 6.83 8.69 -5.54
C VAL A 73 8.08 8.56 -4.64
N TRP A 74 7.87 8.57 -3.32
CA TRP A 74 8.99 8.44 -2.37
C TRP A 74 9.62 7.06 -2.40
N ILE A 75 8.82 5.98 -2.40
CA ILE A 75 9.33 4.60 -2.48
C ILE A 75 10.17 4.41 -3.75
N THR A 76 9.67 4.90 -4.90
CA THR A 76 10.38 4.80 -6.17
C THR A 76 11.69 5.59 -6.15
N LEU A 77 11.66 6.82 -5.66
CA LEU A 77 12.86 7.66 -5.55
C LEU A 77 13.92 7.00 -4.67
N ILE A 78 13.51 6.52 -3.49
CA ILE A 78 14.44 5.84 -2.55
C ILE A 78 14.96 4.55 -3.17
N GLY A 79 14.12 3.78 -3.86
CA GLY A 79 14.54 2.56 -4.53
C GLY A 79 15.61 2.80 -5.60
N ILE A 80 15.44 3.85 -6.42
CA ILE A 80 16.45 4.27 -7.41
C ILE A 80 17.76 4.68 -6.74
N LEU A 81 17.68 5.50 -5.67
CA LEU A 81 18.87 5.93 -4.92
C LEU A 81 19.58 4.74 -4.25
N THR A 82 18.82 3.81 -3.68
CA THR A 82 19.37 2.59 -3.06
C THR A 82 20.08 1.72 -4.09
N GLY A 83 19.52 1.57 -5.28
CA GLY A 83 20.15 0.83 -6.39
C GLY A 83 21.43 1.51 -6.87
N TYR A 84 21.41 2.84 -6.99
CA TYR A 84 22.55 3.62 -7.45
C TYR A 84 23.75 3.54 -6.48
N PHE A 85 23.53 3.89 -5.21
CA PHE A 85 24.61 3.88 -4.21
C PHE A 85 25.03 2.47 -3.82
N GLY A 86 24.10 1.53 -3.71
CA GLY A 86 24.43 0.16 -3.27
C GLY A 86 25.01 -0.69 -4.38
N GLY A 87 24.58 -0.47 -5.63
CA GLY A 87 25.02 -1.26 -6.78
C GLY A 87 26.52 -1.17 -7.01
N GLU A 88 27.07 0.04 -6.99
CA GLU A 88 28.49 0.30 -7.24
C GLU A 88 29.37 -0.17 -6.08
N SER A 89 28.97 0.12 -4.84
CA SER A 89 29.75 -0.20 -3.64
C SER A 89 29.94 -1.71 -3.45
N ILE A 90 28.85 -2.49 -3.57
CA ILE A 90 28.92 -3.95 -3.40
C ILE A 90 29.56 -4.61 -4.63
N ALA A 91 29.31 -4.09 -5.84
CA ALA A 91 29.90 -4.65 -7.05
C ALA A 91 31.44 -4.53 -7.06
N THR A 92 31.99 -3.41 -6.62
CA THR A 92 33.46 -3.21 -6.50
C THR A 92 34.05 -4.17 -5.49
N ALA A 93 33.48 -4.28 -4.29
CA ALA A 93 33.97 -5.20 -3.28
C ALA A 93 33.94 -6.67 -3.77
N LEU A 94 32.87 -7.06 -4.44
CA LEU A 94 32.71 -8.42 -4.95
C LEU A 94 33.61 -8.71 -6.16
N ARG A 95 33.88 -7.71 -7.00
CA ARG A 95 34.76 -7.83 -8.16
C ARG A 95 36.19 -8.17 -7.73
N ASP A 96 36.69 -7.52 -6.67
CA ASP A 96 38.04 -7.76 -6.17
C ASP A 96 38.22 -9.22 -5.71
N GLU A 97 37.26 -9.78 -5.03
CA GLU A 97 37.25 -11.20 -4.62
C GLU A 97 37.08 -12.17 -5.82
N LEU A 98 36.16 -11.87 -6.72
CA LEU A 98 35.90 -12.73 -7.89
C LEU A 98 37.04 -12.72 -8.90
N SER A 99 37.80 -11.65 -9.01
CA SER A 99 38.96 -11.57 -9.90
C SER A 99 40.11 -12.51 -9.50
N GLN A 100 40.15 -12.99 -8.26
CA GLN A 100 41.12 -13.94 -7.76
C GLN A 100 40.84 -15.38 -8.21
N ILE A 101 39.63 -15.65 -8.72
CA ILE A 101 39.23 -16.99 -9.14
C ILE A 101 39.47 -17.14 -10.65
N PRO A 102 40.45 -17.97 -11.10
CA PRO A 102 40.93 -17.98 -12.49
C PRO A 102 39.89 -18.25 -13.57
N TRP A 103 38.87 -19.07 -13.28
CA TRP A 103 37.82 -19.43 -14.23
C TRP A 103 36.67 -18.40 -14.31
N ILE A 104 36.51 -17.53 -13.30
CA ILE A 104 35.52 -16.46 -13.28
C ILE A 104 36.15 -15.11 -13.64
N ALA A 105 37.45 -14.93 -13.46
CA ALA A 105 38.18 -13.65 -13.64
C ALA A 105 37.85 -12.94 -14.95
N LYS A 106 37.63 -13.68 -16.05
CA LYS A 106 37.23 -13.14 -17.34
C LYS A 106 35.81 -12.51 -17.37
N HIS A 107 34.95 -12.93 -16.46
CA HIS A 107 33.56 -12.47 -16.36
C HIS A 107 33.25 -11.86 -14.97
N ALA A 108 34.29 -11.52 -14.20
CA ALA A 108 34.15 -11.03 -12.83
C ALA A 108 33.30 -9.75 -12.75
N GLU A 109 33.42 -8.84 -13.71
CA GLU A 109 32.67 -7.59 -13.74
C GLU A 109 31.15 -7.79 -13.93
N PRO A 110 30.63 -8.44 -14.98
CA PRO A 110 29.20 -8.62 -15.14
C PRO A 110 28.61 -9.52 -14.04
N VAL A 111 29.37 -10.48 -13.52
CA VAL A 111 28.91 -11.36 -12.43
C VAL A 111 28.82 -10.58 -11.11
N SER A 112 29.82 -9.75 -10.77
CA SER A 112 29.78 -8.95 -9.56
C SER A 112 28.63 -7.95 -9.56
N VAL A 113 28.35 -7.30 -10.69
CA VAL A 113 27.18 -6.39 -10.83
C VAL A 113 25.86 -7.18 -10.67
N GLY A 114 25.72 -8.30 -11.35
CA GLY A 114 24.50 -9.12 -11.26
C GLY A 114 24.22 -9.63 -9.84
N VAL A 115 25.24 -10.11 -9.15
CA VAL A 115 25.11 -10.61 -7.78
C VAL A 115 24.84 -9.45 -6.79
N SER A 116 25.53 -8.31 -6.91
CA SER A 116 25.31 -7.17 -6.04
C SER A 116 23.89 -6.60 -6.19
N VAL A 117 23.39 -6.43 -7.41
CA VAL A 117 22.02 -6.00 -7.66
C VAL A 117 21.02 -6.98 -7.05
N THR A 118 21.26 -8.29 -7.17
CA THR A 118 20.38 -9.32 -6.61
C THR A 118 20.35 -9.27 -5.07
N ILE A 119 21.52 -9.09 -4.44
CA ILE A 119 21.60 -8.96 -2.97
C ILE A 119 20.87 -7.71 -2.50
N ILE A 120 21.12 -6.56 -3.13
CA ILE A 120 20.47 -5.29 -2.77
C ILE A 120 18.97 -5.40 -2.95
N LEU A 121 18.52 -5.94 -4.07
CA LEU A 121 17.09 -6.15 -4.34
C LEU A 121 16.46 -7.03 -3.25
N PHE A 122 17.08 -8.15 -2.92
CA PHE A 122 16.58 -9.06 -1.89
C PHE A 122 16.48 -8.37 -0.52
N VAL A 123 17.54 -7.72 -0.09
CA VAL A 123 17.58 -7.02 1.22
C VAL A 123 16.59 -5.85 1.23
N SER A 124 16.53 -5.05 0.15
CA SER A 124 15.61 -3.92 0.03
C SER A 124 14.16 -4.37 0.05
N VAL A 125 13.80 -5.42 -0.66
CA VAL A 125 12.42 -5.95 -0.67
C VAL A 125 12.06 -6.54 0.69
N VAL A 126 12.93 -7.34 1.30
CA VAL A 126 12.61 -8.00 2.58
C VAL A 126 12.54 -6.98 3.72
N LEU A 127 13.58 -6.17 3.92
CA LEU A 127 13.68 -5.23 5.04
C LEU A 127 13.00 -3.88 4.75
N GLY A 128 13.02 -3.44 3.49
CA GLY A 128 12.45 -2.16 3.07
C GLY A 128 10.96 -2.23 2.70
N GLU A 129 10.38 -3.42 2.53
CA GLU A 129 8.98 -3.51 2.11
C GLU A 129 8.19 -4.62 2.82
N LEU A 130 8.58 -5.89 2.72
CA LEU A 130 7.77 -7.01 3.21
C LEU A 130 7.61 -7.03 4.73
N VAL A 131 8.72 -6.89 5.46
CA VAL A 131 8.70 -6.90 6.93
C VAL A 131 7.93 -5.70 7.48
N PRO A 132 8.17 -4.45 7.03
CA PRO A 132 7.42 -3.29 7.48
C PRO A 132 5.92 -3.40 7.19
N LYS A 133 5.51 -3.86 5.99
CA LYS A 133 4.10 -4.05 5.65
C LYS A 133 3.42 -5.07 6.57
N ARG A 134 4.08 -6.17 6.89
CA ARG A 134 3.54 -7.16 7.85
C ARG A 134 3.39 -6.59 9.25
N LEU A 135 4.36 -5.81 9.72
CA LEU A 135 4.29 -5.16 11.03
C LEU A 135 3.12 -4.16 11.12
N ALA A 136 2.86 -3.43 10.03
CA ALA A 136 1.76 -2.47 9.97
C ALA A 136 0.38 -3.13 10.16
N ILE A 137 0.17 -4.32 9.62
CA ILE A 137 -1.11 -5.04 9.69
C ILE A 137 -1.44 -5.49 11.13
N VAL A 138 -0.44 -5.74 11.97
CA VAL A 138 -0.66 -6.24 13.35
C VAL A 138 -1.42 -5.22 14.22
N ARG A 139 -1.11 -3.92 14.08
CA ARG A 139 -1.76 -2.83 14.84
C ARG A 139 -1.92 -1.57 13.98
N PRO A 140 -2.74 -1.62 12.91
CA PRO A 140 -2.75 -0.59 11.89
C PRO A 140 -3.14 0.78 12.43
N GLU A 141 -4.12 0.87 13.34
CA GLU A 141 -4.56 2.16 13.87
C GLU A 141 -3.49 2.86 14.73
N LYS A 142 -2.70 2.07 15.50
CA LYS A 142 -1.62 2.64 16.32
C LYS A 142 -0.49 3.17 15.45
N VAL A 143 -0.10 2.38 14.44
CA VAL A 143 0.96 2.75 13.51
C VAL A 143 0.50 3.95 12.66
N ALA A 144 -0.69 3.90 12.07
CA ALA A 144 -1.23 5.00 11.28
C ALA A 144 -1.22 6.34 12.04
N LYS A 145 -1.63 6.34 13.32
CA LYS A 145 -1.58 7.56 14.16
C LYS A 145 -0.17 8.09 14.37
N ALA A 146 0.80 7.20 14.56
CA ALA A 146 2.19 7.58 14.81
C ALA A 146 2.85 8.20 13.55
N VAL A 147 2.57 7.62 12.37
CA VAL A 147 3.19 8.03 11.10
C VAL A 147 2.42 9.12 10.36
N ALA A 148 1.17 9.41 10.72
CA ALA A 148 0.30 10.31 9.97
C ALA A 148 0.86 11.73 9.84
N ILE A 149 1.42 12.28 10.92
CA ILE A 149 1.92 13.67 10.93
C ILE A 149 3.11 13.83 9.98
N PRO A 150 4.21 13.03 10.09
CA PRO A 150 5.31 13.12 9.13
C PRO A 150 4.86 12.80 7.70
N MET A 151 3.95 11.82 7.52
CA MET A 151 3.44 11.47 6.20
C MET A 151 2.64 12.59 5.54
N ARG A 152 1.87 13.37 6.29
CA ARG A 152 1.17 14.54 5.76
C ARG A 152 2.15 15.58 5.20
N PHE A 153 3.25 15.83 5.92
CA PHE A 153 4.29 16.74 5.45
C PHE A 153 4.93 16.23 4.14
N LEU A 154 5.31 14.94 4.10
CA LEU A 154 5.91 14.31 2.94
C LEU A 154 4.95 14.24 1.74
N ALA A 155 3.65 13.99 1.98
CA ALA A 155 2.63 14.03 0.94
C ALA A 155 2.46 15.44 0.35
N THR A 156 2.55 16.48 1.19
CA THR A 156 2.52 17.86 0.72
C THR A 156 3.76 18.20 -0.12
N ALA A 157 4.94 17.73 0.29
CA ALA A 157 6.17 17.93 -0.48
C ALA A 157 6.15 17.19 -1.83
N ALA A 158 5.51 16.01 -1.90
CA ALA A 158 5.32 15.27 -3.15
C ALA A 158 4.21 15.83 -4.05
N ALA A 159 3.37 16.74 -3.57
CA ALA A 159 2.20 17.24 -4.28
C ALA A 159 2.47 17.73 -5.72
N PRO A 160 3.56 18.48 -6.02
CA PRO A 160 3.84 18.90 -7.39
C PRO A 160 4.14 17.72 -8.32
N ALA A 161 4.89 16.72 -7.85
CA ALA A 161 5.18 15.51 -8.63
C ALA A 161 3.89 14.70 -8.86
N VAL A 162 3.07 14.51 -7.82
CA VAL A 162 1.78 13.81 -7.92
C VAL A 162 0.85 14.53 -8.89
N SER A 163 0.78 15.86 -8.86
CA SER A 163 -0.03 16.63 -9.80
C SER A 163 0.41 16.42 -11.25
N LEU A 164 1.70 16.43 -11.52
CA LEU A 164 2.24 16.14 -12.84
C LEU A 164 1.87 14.74 -13.32
N LEU A 165 2.04 13.73 -12.45
CA LEU A 165 1.67 12.34 -12.76
C LEU A 165 0.17 12.21 -13.03
N SER A 166 -0.69 12.83 -12.22
CA SER A 166 -2.15 12.81 -12.42
C SER A 166 -2.55 13.39 -13.78
N VAL A 167 -2.01 14.56 -14.15
CA VAL A 167 -2.29 15.18 -15.44
C VAL A 167 -1.83 14.29 -16.61
N THR A 168 -0.66 13.67 -16.48
CA THR A 168 -0.13 12.75 -17.50
C THR A 168 -1.02 11.51 -17.61
N THR A 169 -1.45 10.94 -16.49
CA THR A 169 -2.33 9.77 -16.44
C THR A 169 -3.69 10.08 -17.06
N GLU A 170 -4.29 11.23 -16.73
CA GLU A 170 -5.56 11.66 -17.32
C GLU A 170 -5.44 11.88 -18.84
N ALA A 171 -4.32 12.44 -19.32
CA ALA A 171 -4.06 12.60 -20.73
C ALA A 171 -3.97 11.25 -21.46
N LEU A 172 -3.33 10.25 -20.84
CA LEU A 172 -3.26 8.89 -21.37
C LEU A 172 -4.64 8.20 -21.37
N PHE A 173 -5.44 8.35 -20.32
CA PHE A 173 -6.80 7.80 -20.28
C PHE A 173 -7.73 8.41 -21.35
N LYS A 174 -7.53 9.67 -21.74
CA LYS A 174 -8.27 10.26 -22.86
C LYS A 174 -7.91 9.62 -24.20
N LEU A 175 -6.69 9.10 -24.34
CA LEU A 175 -6.27 8.37 -25.53
C LEU A 175 -6.86 6.95 -25.61
N PHE A 176 -7.11 6.34 -24.44
CA PHE A 176 -7.74 5.04 -24.30
C PHE A 176 -9.08 5.22 -23.55
N PRO A 177 -10.22 5.34 -24.27
CA PRO A 177 -11.52 5.58 -23.62
C PRO A 177 -11.92 4.37 -22.77
N VAL A 178 -11.49 4.38 -21.51
CA VAL A 178 -11.96 3.45 -20.48
C VAL A 178 -13.28 4.01 -19.98
N LYS A 179 -14.38 3.31 -20.27
CA LYS A 179 -15.66 3.61 -19.62
C LYS A 179 -15.49 3.36 -18.14
N HIS A 180 -15.44 4.43 -17.34
CA HIS A 180 -15.62 4.32 -15.91
C HIS A 180 -17.07 3.87 -15.70
N GLY A 181 -17.29 2.58 -15.48
CA GLY A 181 -18.52 2.11 -14.87
C GLY A 181 -18.58 2.75 -13.47
N ASN A 182 -19.75 3.19 -13.06
CA ASN A 182 -20.02 3.56 -11.67
C ASN A 182 -19.98 2.30 -10.78
N ASP A 183 -18.78 1.72 -10.60
CA ASP A 183 -18.57 0.55 -9.72
C ASP A 183 -18.77 0.88 -8.23
N ASN A 184 -19.16 2.12 -7.92
CA ASN A 184 -19.41 2.57 -6.55
C ASN A 184 -20.90 2.55 -6.15
N ASP A 185 -21.80 2.16 -7.04
CA ASP A 185 -23.21 2.00 -6.68
C ASP A 185 -23.36 0.67 -5.95
N VAL A 186 -23.57 0.76 -4.64
CA VAL A 186 -23.86 -0.42 -3.80
C VAL A 186 -25.09 -1.12 -4.35
N THR A 187 -24.94 -2.36 -4.77
CA THR A 187 -26.04 -3.16 -5.29
C THR A 187 -26.83 -3.82 -4.15
N GLU A 188 -28.08 -4.19 -4.42
CA GLU A 188 -28.89 -4.91 -3.44
C GLU A 188 -28.28 -6.25 -3.04
N GLU A 189 -27.62 -6.92 -4.00
CA GLU A 189 -26.87 -8.15 -3.76
C GLU A 189 -25.72 -7.95 -2.80
N GLU A 190 -25.01 -6.82 -2.90
CA GLU A 190 -23.90 -6.48 -1.99
C GLU A 190 -24.42 -6.23 -0.58
N ILE A 191 -25.58 -5.57 -0.43
CA ILE A 191 -26.22 -5.40 0.87
C ILE A 191 -26.62 -6.76 1.46
N LYS A 192 -27.20 -7.66 0.67
CA LYS A 192 -27.58 -9.02 1.10
C LYS A 192 -26.35 -9.83 1.55
N MET A 193 -25.22 -9.71 0.83
CA MET A 193 -23.95 -10.35 1.23
C MET A 193 -23.42 -9.81 2.54
N LEU A 194 -23.40 -8.49 2.74
CA LEU A 194 -22.96 -7.87 4.00
C LEU A 194 -23.83 -8.29 5.19
N VAL A 195 -25.12 -8.43 5.00
CA VAL A 195 -26.05 -8.93 6.02
C VAL A 195 -25.78 -10.40 6.36
N ALA A 196 -25.50 -11.23 5.35
CA ALA A 196 -25.14 -12.63 5.56
C ALA A 196 -23.80 -12.77 6.31
N GLU A 197 -22.77 -12.02 5.93
CA GLU A 197 -21.49 -11.99 6.60
C GLU A 197 -21.60 -11.51 8.06
N SER A 198 -22.42 -10.48 8.30
CA SER A 198 -22.68 -9.96 9.64
C SER A 198 -23.34 -11.01 10.55
N HIS A 199 -24.17 -11.87 9.99
CA HIS A 199 -24.77 -12.98 10.70
C HIS A 199 -23.73 -14.07 11.03
N GLU A 200 -22.87 -14.44 10.07
CA GLU A 200 -21.81 -15.42 10.30
C GLU A 200 -20.81 -14.95 11.37
N GLN A 201 -20.57 -13.63 11.45
CA GLN A 201 -19.74 -13.01 12.49
C GLN A 201 -20.46 -12.88 13.86
N GLY A 202 -21.74 -13.27 13.96
CA GLY A 202 -22.53 -13.17 15.17
C GLY A 202 -22.90 -11.73 15.59
N VAL A 203 -22.84 -10.77 14.65
CA VAL A 203 -23.20 -9.36 14.88
C VAL A 203 -24.71 -9.17 14.83
N ILE A 204 -25.39 -9.93 13.97
CA ILE A 204 -26.85 -9.94 13.82
C ILE A 204 -27.38 -11.37 13.96
N ASP A 205 -28.59 -11.47 14.46
CA ASP A 205 -29.33 -12.72 14.68
C ASP A 205 -30.01 -13.21 13.35
N VAL A 206 -30.43 -14.48 13.36
CA VAL A 206 -31.14 -15.11 12.23
C VAL A 206 -32.44 -14.38 11.90
N ASP A 207 -33.18 -13.93 12.91
CA ASP A 207 -34.45 -13.23 12.74
C ASP A 207 -34.24 -11.84 12.15
N GLU A 208 -33.22 -11.13 12.60
CA GLU A 208 -32.82 -9.82 12.05
C GLU A 208 -32.39 -9.94 10.58
N ARG A 209 -31.57 -10.94 10.23
CA ARG A 209 -31.19 -11.23 8.86
C ARG A 209 -32.39 -11.50 7.98
N ASN A 210 -33.33 -12.34 8.47
CA ASN A 210 -34.54 -12.68 7.73
C ASN A 210 -35.46 -11.47 7.53
N MET A 211 -35.51 -10.58 8.54
CA MET A 211 -36.30 -9.34 8.46
C MET A 211 -35.75 -8.40 7.40
N VAL A 212 -34.43 -8.16 7.39
CA VAL A 212 -33.76 -7.31 6.38
C VAL A 212 -33.99 -7.88 4.98
N ASN A 213 -33.79 -9.18 4.78
CA ASN A 213 -34.03 -9.81 3.48
C ASN A 213 -35.50 -9.69 3.01
N ARG A 214 -36.47 -9.78 3.94
CA ARG A 214 -37.89 -9.57 3.59
C ARG A 214 -38.21 -8.14 3.17
N VAL A 215 -37.53 -7.17 3.83
CA VAL A 215 -37.73 -5.75 3.50
C VAL A 215 -37.13 -5.45 2.12
N LEU A 216 -35.93 -5.94 1.82
CA LEU A 216 -35.32 -5.77 0.51
C LEU A 216 -36.14 -6.40 -0.60
N ASN A 217 -36.60 -7.64 -0.41
CA ASN A 217 -37.44 -8.33 -1.39
C ASN A 217 -38.87 -7.71 -1.54
N LEU A 218 -39.29 -6.79 -0.65
CA LEU A 218 -40.57 -6.15 -0.73
C LEU A 218 -40.67 -5.18 -1.92
N GLY A 219 -39.54 -4.52 -2.24
CA GLY A 219 -39.44 -3.60 -3.38
C GLY A 219 -39.64 -4.27 -4.74
N ASP A 220 -39.27 -5.54 -4.85
CA ASP A 220 -39.34 -6.33 -6.09
C ASP A 220 -40.70 -7.01 -6.31
N ARG A 221 -41.61 -6.91 -5.32
CA ARG A 221 -42.94 -7.58 -5.44
C ARG A 221 -43.85 -6.83 -6.38
N THR A 222 -44.29 -7.53 -7.39
CA THR A 222 -45.33 -7.03 -8.29
C THR A 222 -46.70 -7.09 -7.63
N VAL A 223 -47.61 -6.21 -8.06
CA VAL A 223 -49.01 -6.17 -7.56
C VAL A 223 -49.70 -7.53 -7.74
N ASP A 224 -49.42 -8.22 -8.85
CA ASP A 224 -49.93 -9.56 -9.12
C ASP A 224 -49.56 -10.59 -8.06
N SER A 225 -48.37 -10.49 -7.47
CA SER A 225 -47.92 -11.40 -6.41
C SER A 225 -48.62 -11.20 -5.07
N LEU A 226 -49.31 -10.06 -4.89
CA LEU A 226 -50.05 -9.67 -3.70
C LEU A 226 -51.57 -9.76 -3.88
N MET A 227 -52.04 -9.77 -5.13
CA MET A 227 -53.46 -9.79 -5.43
C MET A 227 -54.08 -11.16 -5.15
N THR A 228 -55.24 -11.15 -4.52
CA THR A 228 -56.09 -12.33 -4.44
C THR A 228 -56.95 -12.39 -5.72
N PRO A 229 -56.84 -13.45 -6.54
CA PRO A 229 -57.65 -13.59 -7.74
C PRO A 229 -59.16 -13.53 -7.40
N ARG A 230 -59.91 -12.80 -8.19
CA ARG A 230 -61.36 -12.57 -8.00
C ARG A 230 -62.15 -13.83 -7.66
N PRO A 231 -61.87 -15.03 -8.24
CA PRO A 231 -62.57 -16.27 -7.88
C PRO A 231 -62.35 -16.78 -6.45
N ARG A 232 -61.30 -16.27 -5.77
CA ARG A 232 -60.91 -16.67 -4.40
C ARG A 232 -61.33 -15.65 -3.33
N ILE A 233 -61.99 -14.56 -3.74
CA ILE A 233 -62.47 -13.55 -2.80
C ILE A 233 -63.76 -14.09 -2.18
N ALA A 234 -63.77 -14.33 -0.88
CA ALA A 234 -65.00 -14.66 -0.16
C ALA A 234 -65.83 -13.38 0.00
N TRP A 235 -67.10 -13.45 -0.43
CA TRP A 235 -68.05 -12.39 -0.22
C TRP A 235 -68.84 -12.73 1.05
N LEU A 236 -68.94 -11.81 1.97
CA LEU A 236 -69.84 -11.89 3.13
C LEU A 236 -71.21 -11.34 2.76
#